data_b721fe452d1346a76bbd055c1eba62de
#
_entry.id   b721fe452d1346a76bbd055c1eba62de
#
_cell.length_a   1.000
_cell.length_b   1.000
_cell.length_c   1.000
_cell.angle_alpha   90.00
_cell.angle_beta   90.00
_cell.angle_gamma   90.00
#
_symmetry.space_group_name_H-M   'P 1'
#
loop_
_entity.id
_entity.type
_entity.pdbx_description
1 polymer ?
#
loop_
_entity_poly.entity_id
_entity_poly.type
_entity_poly.pdbx_seq_one_letter_code
_entity_poly.pdbx_strand_id
1 'polypeptide(L)'
;MTVPVSVERFLQELEKLKAEMDAGTLRHGEYDQKLARAIQELRDRGIDADRNRLTAAFDSLQQRGIITRGVKDHLEKRLGLK
;
A
#
# COMPACT_ATOMS: atom_id res chain seq x y z
N MET A 1 9.33 15.44 15.45
CA MET A 1 10.04 14.24 14.99
C MET A 1 9.05 13.28 14.34
N THR A 2 9.33 12.83 13.12
CA THR A 2 8.42 11.97 12.36
C THR A 2 8.68 10.51 12.69
N VAL A 3 7.63 9.77 13.07
CA VAL A 3 7.75 8.33 13.37
C VAL A 3 7.56 7.56 12.06
N PRO A 4 8.45 6.60 11.73
CA PRO A 4 8.26 5.77 10.55
C PRO A 4 6.95 4.99 10.60
N VAL A 5 6.36 4.75 9.43
CA VAL A 5 5.13 3.96 9.33
C VAL A 5 5.49 2.49 9.46
N SER A 6 4.76 1.73 10.28
CA SER A 6 4.98 0.29 10.37
C SER A 6 4.41 -0.43 9.15
N VAL A 7 5.02 -1.58 8.82
CA VAL A 7 4.52 -2.41 7.72
C VAL A 7 3.07 -2.81 7.97
N GLU A 8 2.78 -3.23 9.22
CA GLU A 8 1.44 -3.67 9.61
C GLU A 8 0.41 -2.57 9.37
N ARG A 9 0.74 -1.33 9.72
CA ARG A 9 -0.17 -0.20 9.51
C ARG A 9 -0.43 0.02 8.03
N PHE A 10 0.63 -0.05 7.21
CA PHE A 10 0.48 0.13 5.77
C PHE A 10 -0.38 -0.98 5.15
N LEU A 11 -0.17 -2.23 5.59
CA LEU A 11 -0.99 -3.35 5.15
C LEU A 11 -2.46 -3.15 5.52
N GLN A 12 -2.73 -2.66 6.73
CA GLN A 12 -4.08 -2.37 7.18
C GLN A 12 -4.74 -1.30 6.32
N GLU A 13 -4.01 -0.27 5.93
CA GLU A 13 -4.54 0.77 5.04
C GLU A 13 -4.94 0.21 3.68
N LEU A 14 -4.12 -0.69 3.12
CA LEU A 14 -4.43 -1.33 1.84
C LEU A 14 -5.62 -2.27 1.97
N GLU A 15 -5.72 -3.02 3.07
CA GLU A 15 -6.86 -3.89 3.34
C GLU A 15 -8.14 -3.07 3.46
N LYS A 16 -8.08 -1.92 4.13
CA LYS A 16 -9.21 -1.01 4.26
C LYS A 16 -9.66 -0.48 2.90
N LEU A 17 -8.70 -0.08 2.05
CA LEU A 17 -9.01 0.38 0.70
C LEU A 17 -9.73 -0.70 -0.11
N LYS A 18 -9.28 -1.95 0.00
CA LYS A 18 -9.91 -3.07 -0.67
C LYS A 18 -11.34 -3.27 -0.18
N ALA A 19 -11.54 -3.21 1.14
CA ALA A 19 -12.86 -3.35 1.73
C ALA A 19 -13.82 -2.25 1.27
N GLU A 20 -13.34 -1.01 1.22
CA GLU A 20 -14.15 0.12 0.74
C GLU A 20 -14.49 -0.02 -0.74
N MET A 21 -13.55 -0.50 -1.55
CA MET A 21 -13.78 -0.74 -2.96
C MET A 21 -14.85 -1.82 -3.17
N ASP A 22 -14.75 -2.92 -2.42
CA ASP A 22 -15.70 -4.03 -2.52
C ASP A 22 -17.08 -3.63 -2.03
N ALA A 23 -17.15 -2.74 -1.04
CA ALA A 23 -18.40 -2.22 -0.51
C ALA A 23 -19.06 -1.17 -1.42
N GLY A 24 -18.31 -0.69 -2.44
CA GLY A 24 -18.81 0.32 -3.37
C GLY A 24 -18.89 1.72 -2.77
N THR A 25 -18.16 1.98 -1.69
CA THR A 25 -18.16 3.28 -1.01
C THR A 25 -17.20 4.29 -1.60
N LEU A 26 -16.29 3.84 -2.47
CA LEU A 26 -15.31 4.73 -3.11
C LEU A 26 -15.89 5.33 -4.38
N ARG A 27 -15.66 6.64 -4.57
CA ARG A 27 -16.02 7.32 -5.80
C ARG A 27 -15.00 7.01 -6.89
N HIS A 28 -15.37 7.32 -8.15
CA HIS A 28 -14.46 7.13 -9.28
C HIS A 28 -13.15 7.88 -9.05
N GLY A 29 -12.03 7.17 -9.16
CA GLY A 29 -10.70 7.74 -8.94
C GLY A 29 -10.29 7.90 -7.48
N GLU A 30 -11.19 7.69 -6.53
CA GLU A 30 -10.89 7.85 -5.10
C GLU A 30 -9.91 6.79 -4.60
N TYR A 31 -10.00 5.57 -5.14
CA TYR A 31 -9.04 4.51 -4.80
C TYR A 31 -7.61 4.95 -5.13
N ASP A 32 -7.41 5.47 -6.35
CA ASP A 32 -6.09 5.91 -6.77
C ASP A 32 -5.58 7.08 -5.93
N GLN A 33 -6.47 8.00 -5.56
CA GLN A 33 -6.11 9.14 -4.73
C GLN A 33 -5.69 8.70 -3.32
N LYS A 34 -6.44 7.78 -2.72
CA LYS A 34 -6.12 7.26 -1.38
C LYS A 34 -4.84 6.43 -1.41
N LEU A 35 -4.64 5.63 -2.45
CA LEU A 35 -3.42 4.85 -2.63
C LEU A 35 -2.21 5.78 -2.76
N ALA A 36 -2.32 6.81 -3.60
CA ALA A 36 -1.24 7.78 -3.78
C ALA A 36 -0.89 8.49 -2.47
N ARG A 37 -1.89 8.82 -1.67
CA ARG A 37 -1.68 9.46 -0.36
C ARG A 37 -0.93 8.52 0.59
N ALA A 38 -1.31 7.24 0.62
CA ALA A 38 -0.62 6.25 1.46
C ALA A 38 0.83 6.09 1.05
N ILE A 39 1.10 6.03 -0.26
CA ILE A 39 2.46 5.96 -0.80
C ILE A 39 3.25 7.21 -0.42
N GLN A 40 2.64 8.39 -0.56
CA GLN A 40 3.31 9.64 -0.23
C GLN A 40 3.67 9.70 1.25
N GLU A 41 2.79 9.24 2.12
CA GLU A 41 3.07 9.17 3.55
C GLU A 41 4.29 8.29 3.84
N LEU A 42 4.38 7.14 3.18
CA LEU A 42 5.55 6.27 3.32
C LEU A 42 6.83 6.95 2.86
N ARG A 43 6.78 7.70 1.76
CA ARG A 43 7.94 8.39 1.23
C ARG A 43 8.38 9.53 2.14
N ASP A 44 7.42 10.23 2.74
CA ASP A 44 7.70 11.38 3.62
C ASP A 44 8.18 10.94 5.00
N ARG A 45 7.58 9.90 5.56
CA ARG A 45 7.87 9.44 6.91
C ARG A 45 8.83 8.26 6.97
N GLY A 46 8.99 7.55 5.84
CA GLY A 46 9.72 6.31 5.80
C GLY A 46 8.90 5.15 6.33
N ILE A 47 9.38 3.94 6.11
CA ILE A 47 8.72 2.73 6.58
C ILE A 47 9.70 1.93 7.45
N ASP A 48 9.20 1.38 8.54
CA ASP A 48 10.00 0.61 9.49
C ASP A 48 10.08 -0.85 9.03
N ALA A 49 10.76 -1.07 7.90
CA ALA A 49 10.96 -2.40 7.34
C ALA A 49 12.00 -2.34 6.23
N ASP A 50 12.69 -3.46 6.02
CA ASP A 50 13.63 -3.55 4.92
C ASP A 50 12.91 -3.90 3.61
N ARG A 51 13.68 -3.88 2.51
CA ARG A 51 13.17 -4.17 1.17
C ARG A 51 12.55 -5.57 1.08
N ASN A 52 13.23 -6.57 1.64
CA ASN A 52 12.78 -7.96 1.57
C ASN A 52 11.45 -8.16 2.28
N ARG A 53 11.28 -7.52 3.45
CA ARG A 53 10.05 -7.60 4.21
C ARG A 53 8.90 -6.92 3.47
N LEU A 54 9.15 -5.78 2.84
CA LEU A 54 8.15 -5.07 2.04
C LEU A 54 7.73 -5.91 0.84
N THR A 55 8.69 -6.48 0.11
CA THR A 55 8.40 -7.30 -1.06
C THR A 55 7.56 -8.52 -0.67
N ALA A 56 7.93 -9.19 0.42
CA ALA A 56 7.18 -10.35 0.92
C ALA A 56 5.76 -9.95 1.33
N ALA A 57 5.59 -8.80 1.97
CA ALA A 57 4.29 -8.31 2.39
C ALA A 57 3.39 -8.02 1.17
N PHE A 58 3.94 -7.39 0.14
CA PHE A 58 3.18 -7.10 -1.08
C PHE A 58 2.82 -8.38 -1.84
N ASP A 59 3.72 -9.35 -1.89
CA ASP A 59 3.42 -10.67 -2.47
C ASP A 59 2.25 -11.33 -1.74
N SER A 60 2.26 -11.28 -0.42
CA SER A 60 1.17 -11.83 0.39
C SER A 60 -0.16 -11.14 0.09
N LEU A 61 -0.16 -9.81 0.00
CA LEU A 61 -1.36 -9.06 -0.32
C LEU A 61 -1.91 -9.43 -1.70
N GLN A 62 -1.02 -9.62 -2.67
CA GLN A 62 -1.43 -10.03 -4.01
C GLN A 62 -2.05 -11.43 -3.98
N GLN A 63 -1.44 -12.37 -3.29
CA GLN A 63 -1.94 -13.73 -3.17
C GLN A 63 -3.30 -13.78 -2.48
N ARG A 64 -3.52 -12.90 -1.51
CA ARG A 64 -4.80 -12.81 -0.79
C ARG A 64 -5.87 -12.05 -1.58
N GLY A 65 -5.51 -11.47 -2.73
CA GLY A 65 -6.44 -10.69 -3.54
C GLY A 65 -6.71 -9.28 -3.01
N ILE A 66 -5.93 -8.83 -2.05
CA ILE A 66 -6.07 -7.46 -1.50
C ILE A 66 -5.61 -6.42 -2.52
N ILE A 67 -4.55 -6.72 -3.26
CA ILE A 67 -4.07 -5.86 -4.34
C ILE A 67 -3.90 -6.68 -5.61
N THR A 68 -3.98 -6.00 -6.75
CA THR A 68 -3.72 -6.62 -8.05
C THR A 68 -2.22 -6.60 -8.33
N ARG A 69 -1.80 -7.37 -9.33
CA ARG A 69 -0.41 -7.34 -9.80
C ARG A 69 0.00 -5.95 -10.24
N GLY A 70 -0.89 -5.22 -10.92
CA GLY A 70 -0.61 -3.86 -11.35
C GLY A 70 -0.40 -2.91 -10.18
N VAL A 71 -1.20 -3.03 -9.14
CA VAL A 71 -1.03 -2.23 -7.92
C VAL A 71 0.29 -2.57 -7.23
N LYS A 72 0.62 -3.86 -7.15
CA LYS A 72 1.89 -4.30 -6.58
C LYS A 72 3.08 -3.69 -7.33
N ASP A 73 3.07 -3.76 -8.65
CA ASP A 73 4.13 -3.18 -9.48
C ASP A 73 4.24 -1.67 -9.26
N HIS A 74 3.10 -0.98 -9.18
CA HIS A 74 3.07 0.45 -8.93
C HIS A 74 3.71 0.79 -7.57
N LEU A 75 3.35 0.04 -6.53
CA LEU A 75 3.92 0.23 -5.19
C LEU A 75 5.43 0.02 -5.19
N GLU A 76 5.88 -1.06 -5.82
CA GLU A 76 7.31 -1.38 -5.88
C GLU A 76 8.12 -0.31 -6.60
N LYS A 77 7.59 0.21 -7.71
CA LYS A 77 8.24 1.29 -8.46
C LYS A 77 8.29 2.58 -7.65
N ARG A 78 7.18 2.94 -7.02
CA ARG A 78 7.08 4.18 -6.26
C ARG A 78 7.96 4.17 -5.01
N LEU A 79 8.14 2.99 -4.40
CA LEU A 79 8.94 2.85 -3.19
C LEU A 79 10.39 2.46 -3.47
N GLY A 80 10.77 2.37 -4.75
CA GLY A 80 12.16 2.08 -5.12
C GLY A 80 12.57 0.63 -4.89
N LEU A 81 11.62 -0.31 -4.92
CA LEU A 81 11.88 -1.74 -4.75
C LEU A 81 12.22 -2.44 -6.05
N LYS A 82 11.98 -1.78 -7.16
CA LYS A 82 12.32 -2.26 -8.51
C LYS A 82 13.29 -1.33 -9.20
#